data_b7c59d3a8650aa0fc880cb51c67a19c3
#
_entry.id   b7c59d3a8650aa0fc880cb51c67a19c3
#
_cell.length_a   1.000
_cell.length_b   1.000
_cell.length_c   1.000
_cell.angle_alpha   90.00
_cell.angle_beta   90.00
_cell.angle_gamma   90.00
#
_symmetry.space_group_name_H-M   'P 1'
#
loop_
_entity.id
_entity.type
_entity.pdbx_description
1 polymer ?
#
loop_
_entity_poly.entity_id
_entity_poly.type
_entity_poly.pdbx_seq_one_letter_code
_entity_poly.pdbx_strand_id
1 'polypeptide(L)'
;MVAALSTSSQNDEVDNAATMTVLKQDSGTNLSQMNMTLYSVAMDMDAFSVGEAVKFTAPNPGWKLKQVRVAGWNGFDGNETSIPESENVLIEVRDEKMNLLYRMADTQNAYFTFPAIILRAIDLPSIPVTDEFYVIFYDRGSMFIGMELENSTGNSYFYDSVYSELLPVEFTDQSNTTTSINWLIRAVGE
;
A
#
# COMPACT_ATOMS: atom_id res chain seq x y z
N MET A 1 -70.09 -0.44 7.18
CA MET A 1 -68.88 -1.28 7.32
C MET A 1 -67.82 -0.58 6.46
N VAL A 2 -66.96 0.19 7.11
CA VAL A 2 -65.90 0.98 6.45
C VAL A 2 -64.59 0.31 6.84
N ALA A 3 -63.88 -0.21 5.82
CA ALA A 3 -62.57 -0.82 5.95
C ALA A 3 -61.51 0.28 6.01
N ALA A 4 -60.73 0.34 7.06
CA ALA A 4 -59.56 1.21 7.17
C ALA A 4 -58.36 0.57 6.46
N LEU A 5 -57.81 1.26 5.48
CA LEU A 5 -56.53 0.96 4.85
C LEU A 5 -55.39 1.46 5.75
N SER A 6 -54.61 0.54 6.26
CA SER A 6 -53.35 0.86 6.93
C SER A 6 -52.25 1.08 5.87
N THR A 7 -51.78 2.30 5.75
CA THR A 7 -50.57 2.60 5.00
C THR A 7 -49.36 2.24 5.86
N SER A 8 -48.66 1.18 5.48
CA SER A 8 -47.32 0.90 5.99
C SER A 8 -46.34 1.91 5.38
N SER A 9 -45.78 2.78 6.19
CA SER A 9 -44.61 3.57 5.81
C SER A 9 -43.43 2.61 5.64
N GLN A 10 -42.99 2.41 4.39
CA GLN A 10 -41.66 1.90 4.13
C GLN A 10 -40.67 2.96 4.59
N ASN A 11 -39.91 2.65 5.65
CA ASN A 11 -38.69 3.36 5.93
C ASN A 11 -37.70 2.99 4.83
N ASP A 12 -37.45 3.92 3.94
CA ASP A 12 -36.30 3.88 3.06
C ASP A 12 -35.04 4.01 3.97
N GLU A 13 -34.49 2.88 4.40
CA GLU A 13 -33.09 2.84 4.82
C GLU A 13 -32.27 3.17 3.58
N VAL A 14 -31.86 4.42 3.46
CA VAL A 14 -30.83 4.84 2.54
C VAL A 14 -29.55 4.15 3.02
N ASP A 15 -29.23 3.04 2.38
CA ASP A 15 -27.96 2.35 2.54
C ASP A 15 -26.87 3.30 2.04
N ASN A 16 -26.34 4.09 2.97
CA ASN A 16 -25.24 5.03 2.72
C ASN A 16 -23.96 4.18 2.60
N ALA A 17 -23.85 3.43 1.49
CA ALA A 17 -22.62 2.72 1.19
C ALA A 17 -21.49 3.76 1.11
N ALA A 18 -20.67 3.83 2.16
CA ALA A 18 -19.57 4.76 2.23
C ALA A 18 -18.65 4.57 1.01
N THR A 19 -18.43 5.64 0.28
CA THR A 19 -17.61 5.58 -0.93
C THR A 19 -16.15 5.44 -0.55
N MET A 20 -15.52 4.34 -0.94
CA MET A 20 -14.10 4.09 -0.70
C MET A 20 -13.24 5.12 -1.44
N THR A 21 -12.40 5.80 -0.70
CA THR A 21 -11.43 6.77 -1.23
C THR A 21 -10.05 6.11 -1.38
N VAL A 22 -9.41 6.34 -2.52
CA VAL A 22 -8.04 5.88 -2.80
C VAL A 22 -7.08 7.05 -2.64
N LEU A 23 -6.17 6.94 -1.67
CA LEU A 23 -5.05 7.85 -1.49
C LEU A 23 -3.82 7.26 -2.19
N LYS A 24 -3.12 8.09 -2.95
CA LYS A 24 -1.92 7.69 -3.68
C LYS A 24 -0.95 8.86 -3.80
N GLN A 25 0.33 8.54 -3.95
CA GLN A 25 1.39 9.51 -4.21
C GLN A 25 1.91 9.41 -5.65
N ASP A 26 1.60 8.32 -6.33
CA ASP A 26 1.91 8.12 -7.75
C ASP A 26 0.96 8.87 -8.68
N SER A 27 1.39 9.16 -9.91
CA SER A 27 0.64 9.92 -10.91
C SER A 27 -0.42 9.11 -11.64
N GLY A 28 -0.32 7.78 -11.66
CA GLY A 28 -1.08 6.91 -12.55
C GLY A 28 -2.39 6.37 -11.98
N THR A 29 -3.30 6.06 -12.86
CA THR A 29 -4.47 5.23 -12.58
C THR A 29 -4.25 3.79 -13.07
N ASN A 30 -3.43 3.62 -14.11
CA ASN A 30 -3.10 2.34 -14.73
C ASN A 30 -1.57 2.17 -14.79
N LEU A 31 -1.07 1.09 -14.21
CA LEU A 31 0.38 0.79 -14.17
C LEU A 31 1.02 0.73 -15.57
N SER A 32 0.30 0.24 -16.57
CA SER A 32 0.82 0.14 -17.95
C SER A 32 1.07 1.48 -18.65
N GLN A 33 0.60 2.58 -18.06
CA GLN A 33 0.73 3.94 -18.61
C GLN A 33 1.72 4.80 -17.81
N MET A 34 2.34 4.23 -16.78
CA MET A 34 3.26 4.94 -15.91
C MET A 34 4.70 4.67 -16.31
N ASN A 35 5.58 5.67 -16.14
CA ASN A 35 7.02 5.47 -16.17
C ASN A 35 7.45 4.79 -14.86
N MET A 36 7.25 3.48 -14.81
CA MET A 36 7.46 2.66 -13.64
C MET A 36 8.67 1.76 -13.83
N THR A 37 9.45 1.61 -12.78
CA THR A 37 10.50 0.58 -12.69
C THR A 37 10.29 -0.30 -11.46
N LEU A 38 11.02 -1.38 -11.41
CA LEU A 38 11.00 -2.33 -10.31
C LEU A 38 12.24 -2.13 -9.45
N TYR A 39 12.05 -2.14 -8.16
CA TYR A 39 13.10 -2.10 -7.17
C TYR A 39 13.07 -3.37 -6.33
N SER A 40 14.23 -3.89 -6.01
CA SER A 40 14.40 -4.95 -5.01
C SER A 40 15.60 -4.60 -4.16
N VAL A 41 15.48 -4.75 -2.86
CA VAL A 41 16.63 -4.67 -1.95
C VAL A 41 17.51 -5.89 -2.23
N ALA A 42 18.71 -5.67 -2.78
CA ALA A 42 19.64 -6.76 -3.12
C ALA A 42 20.36 -7.35 -1.90
N MET A 43 19.79 -7.23 -0.71
CA MET A 43 20.35 -7.78 0.52
C MET A 43 19.37 -8.79 1.12
N ASP A 44 19.89 -9.97 1.41
CA ASP A 44 19.17 -10.94 2.24
C ASP A 44 19.02 -10.36 3.65
N MET A 45 17.82 -9.85 3.92
CA MET A 45 17.51 -9.19 5.18
C MET A 45 16.84 -10.22 6.08
N ASP A 46 17.58 -10.82 7.00
CA ASP A 46 17.07 -11.80 7.97
C ASP A 46 15.91 -11.27 8.83
N ALA A 47 15.70 -9.96 8.84
CA ALA A 47 14.67 -9.29 9.63
C ALA A 47 13.96 -8.20 8.82
N PHE A 48 12.75 -7.83 9.25
CA PHE A 48 12.03 -6.67 8.73
C PHE A 48 12.67 -5.36 9.22
N SER A 49 13.90 -5.09 8.79
CA SER A 49 14.70 -3.95 9.27
C SER A 49 14.51 -2.70 8.42
N VAL A 50 14.27 -2.86 7.12
CA VAL A 50 13.99 -1.75 6.21
C VAL A 50 12.70 -2.03 5.45
N GLY A 51 11.84 -1.03 5.31
CA GLY A 51 10.60 -1.10 4.56
C GLY A 51 10.36 0.13 3.68
N GLU A 52 9.61 -0.06 2.61
CA GLU A 52 9.11 0.97 1.71
C GLU A 52 7.95 1.71 2.38
N ALA A 53 8.15 2.96 2.75
CA ALA A 53 7.18 3.77 3.46
C ALA A 53 6.58 4.85 2.57
N VAL A 54 5.26 5.03 2.66
CA VAL A 54 4.53 6.12 2.01
C VAL A 54 3.71 6.89 3.03
N LYS A 55 3.85 8.21 2.99
CA LYS A 55 3.07 9.13 3.82
C LYS A 55 1.78 9.52 3.12
N PHE A 56 0.68 9.49 3.87
CA PHE A 56 -0.64 9.91 3.44
C PHE A 56 -1.25 10.91 4.42
N THR A 57 -2.24 11.66 3.94
CA THR A 57 -3.08 12.50 4.78
C THR A 57 -4.52 11.98 4.72
N ALA A 58 -5.13 11.72 5.86
CA ALA A 58 -6.53 11.31 5.95
C ALA A 58 -7.44 12.42 5.39
N PRO A 59 -8.44 12.08 4.53
CA PRO A 59 -9.28 13.10 3.88
C PRO A 59 -10.18 13.88 4.85
N ASN A 60 -10.51 13.28 5.97
CA ASN A 60 -11.37 13.87 7.00
C ASN A 60 -11.14 13.20 8.36
N PRO A 61 -11.51 13.86 9.46
CA PRO A 61 -11.50 13.24 10.78
C PRO A 61 -12.41 12.00 10.84
N GLY A 62 -11.89 10.92 11.40
CA GLY A 62 -12.61 9.66 11.54
C GLY A 62 -12.50 8.72 10.33
N TRP A 63 -11.72 9.10 9.31
CA TRP A 63 -11.42 8.23 8.19
C TRP A 63 -10.72 6.95 8.67
N LYS A 64 -11.05 5.84 8.03
CA LYS A 64 -10.52 4.52 8.40
C LYS A 64 -9.88 3.86 7.20
N LEU A 65 -8.61 3.48 7.37
CA LEU A 65 -7.89 2.67 6.40
C LEU A 65 -8.46 1.25 6.42
N LYS A 66 -8.84 0.72 5.26
CA LYS A 66 -9.42 -0.62 5.11
C LYS A 66 -8.60 -1.54 4.20
N GLN A 67 -7.77 -0.97 3.35
CA GLN A 67 -7.01 -1.74 2.38
C GLN A 67 -5.72 -0.99 2.02
N VAL A 68 -4.66 -1.74 1.84
CA VAL A 68 -3.42 -1.25 1.21
C VAL A 68 -3.30 -1.89 -0.16
N ARG A 69 -2.87 -1.12 -1.16
CA ARG A 69 -2.55 -1.65 -2.49
C ARG A 69 -1.08 -1.46 -2.76
N VAL A 70 -0.40 -2.53 -3.13
CA VAL A 70 1.03 -2.54 -3.42
C VAL A 70 1.24 -3.07 -4.84
N ALA A 71 1.99 -2.34 -5.66
CA ALA A 71 2.47 -2.87 -6.93
C ALA A 71 3.72 -3.71 -6.66
N GLY A 72 3.61 -5.01 -6.86
CA GLY A 72 4.70 -5.95 -6.55
C GLY A 72 4.70 -7.18 -7.44
N TRP A 73 5.83 -7.89 -7.42
CA TRP A 73 6.05 -9.12 -8.16
C TRP A 73 7.12 -9.97 -7.46
N ASN A 74 6.83 -11.24 -7.23
CA ASN A 74 7.76 -12.16 -6.56
C ASN A 74 8.66 -12.97 -7.52
N GLY A 75 8.74 -12.56 -8.80
CA GLY A 75 9.54 -13.27 -9.80
C GLY A 75 8.83 -14.45 -10.47
N PHE A 76 7.57 -14.74 -10.15
CA PHE A 76 6.83 -15.81 -10.79
C PHE A 76 6.65 -15.54 -12.29
N ASP A 77 7.01 -16.52 -13.13
CA ASP A 77 7.00 -16.41 -14.59
C ASP A 77 5.75 -17.03 -15.24
N GLY A 78 4.81 -17.57 -14.45
CA GLY A 78 3.63 -18.28 -14.91
C GLY A 78 3.81 -19.79 -14.97
N ASN A 79 5.00 -20.31 -14.66
CA ASN A 79 5.26 -21.75 -14.65
C ASN A 79 4.97 -22.32 -13.25
N GLU A 80 3.88 -23.08 -13.13
CA GLU A 80 3.46 -23.69 -11.86
C GLU A 80 4.48 -24.65 -11.24
N THR A 81 5.45 -25.12 -12.02
CA THR A 81 6.53 -25.98 -11.51
C THR A 81 7.70 -25.20 -10.90
N SER A 82 7.71 -23.88 -11.06
CA SER A 82 8.75 -22.95 -10.58
C SER A 82 8.17 -21.81 -9.74
N ILE A 83 7.19 -22.10 -8.89
CA ILE A 83 6.66 -21.10 -7.95
C ILE A 83 7.79 -20.69 -7.00
N PRO A 84 8.05 -19.37 -6.84
CA PRO A 84 9.06 -18.88 -5.92
C PRO A 84 8.84 -19.37 -4.49
N GLU A 85 9.92 -19.55 -3.74
CA GLU A 85 9.83 -19.89 -2.33
C GLU A 85 8.98 -18.85 -1.60
N SER A 86 8.13 -19.34 -0.69
CA SER A 86 7.20 -18.46 0.03
C SER A 86 7.93 -17.77 1.17
N GLU A 87 8.07 -16.45 1.03
CA GLU A 87 8.61 -15.58 2.07
C GLU A 87 7.51 -14.75 2.73
N ASN A 88 7.77 -14.25 3.93
CA ASN A 88 6.84 -13.38 4.63
C ASN A 88 7.07 -11.92 4.24
N VAL A 89 5.97 -11.22 4.05
CA VAL A 89 5.90 -9.75 3.97
C VAL A 89 5.27 -9.20 5.24
N LEU A 90 5.58 -7.96 5.58
CA LEU A 90 5.01 -7.29 6.74
C LEU A 90 4.43 -5.94 6.30
N ILE A 91 3.26 -5.61 6.82
CA ILE A 91 2.65 -4.28 6.67
C ILE A 91 2.54 -3.65 8.05
N GLU A 92 3.01 -2.41 8.16
CA GLU A 92 2.75 -1.56 9.32
C GLU A 92 1.97 -0.32 8.90
N VAL A 93 1.07 0.11 9.78
CA VAL A 93 0.43 1.42 9.73
C VAL A 93 0.87 2.19 10.96
N ARG A 94 1.40 3.40 10.76
CA ARG A 94 1.92 4.25 11.84
C ARG A 94 1.33 5.66 11.74
N ASP A 95 1.18 6.32 12.88
CA ASP A 95 0.75 7.73 12.94
C ASP A 95 1.89 8.70 12.56
N GLU A 96 1.61 9.99 12.60
CA GLU A 96 2.58 11.07 12.31
C GLU A 96 3.82 11.06 13.24
N LYS A 97 3.70 10.46 14.43
CA LYS A 97 4.76 10.32 15.44
C LYS A 97 5.46 8.97 15.36
N MET A 98 5.17 8.20 14.33
CA MET A 98 5.68 6.85 14.14
C MET A 98 5.22 5.82 15.18
N ASN A 99 4.17 6.12 15.97
CA ASN A 99 3.55 5.11 16.81
C ASN A 99 2.85 4.07 15.96
N LEU A 100 3.02 2.80 16.32
CA LEU A 100 2.40 1.68 15.62
C LEU A 100 0.88 1.67 15.89
N LEU A 101 0.07 1.79 14.84
CA LEU A 101 -1.38 1.66 14.88
C LEU A 101 -1.82 0.24 14.55
N TYR A 102 -1.15 -0.40 13.59
CA TYR A 102 -1.47 -1.75 13.16
C TYR A 102 -0.25 -2.44 12.54
N ARG A 103 -0.22 -3.76 12.67
CA ARG A 103 0.81 -4.61 12.05
C ARG A 103 0.19 -5.94 11.63
N MET A 104 0.53 -6.40 10.43
CA MET A 104 0.23 -7.76 9.98
C MET A 104 1.41 -8.33 9.20
N ALA A 105 1.59 -9.64 9.31
CA ALA A 105 2.49 -10.39 8.45
C ALA A 105 1.70 -11.47 7.71
N ASP A 106 2.06 -11.71 6.46
CA ASP A 106 1.46 -12.76 5.63
C ASP A 106 2.48 -13.25 4.60
N THR A 107 2.16 -14.30 3.86
CA THR A 107 3.06 -14.81 2.84
C THR A 107 2.93 -13.99 1.55
N GLN A 108 4.05 -13.66 0.91
CA GLN A 108 4.06 -12.96 -0.37
C GLN A 108 3.29 -13.71 -1.46
N ASN A 109 3.34 -15.05 -1.44
CA ASN A 109 2.70 -15.87 -2.45
C ASN A 109 1.17 -15.76 -2.44
N ALA A 110 0.57 -15.35 -1.31
CA ALA A 110 -0.86 -15.08 -1.25
C ALA A 110 -1.30 -13.90 -2.14
N TYR A 111 -0.37 -12.99 -2.45
CA TYR A 111 -0.68 -11.73 -3.13
C TYR A 111 0.05 -11.56 -4.47
N PHE A 112 1.31 -12.00 -4.58
CA PHE A 112 2.21 -11.57 -5.66
C PHE A 112 2.64 -12.67 -6.61
N THR A 113 2.14 -13.90 -6.48
CA THR A 113 2.38 -15.00 -7.42
C THR A 113 1.54 -14.79 -8.68
N PHE A 114 2.05 -13.96 -9.58
CA PHE A 114 1.42 -13.62 -10.85
C PHE A 114 2.50 -13.40 -11.91
N PRO A 115 2.28 -13.75 -13.19
CA PRO A 115 3.32 -13.68 -14.21
C PRO A 115 3.63 -12.25 -14.71
N ALA A 116 3.35 -11.26 -13.90
CA ALA A 116 3.63 -9.84 -14.15
C ALA A 116 3.50 -9.04 -12.85
N ILE A 117 4.04 -7.81 -12.83
CA ILE A 117 3.74 -6.88 -11.76
C ILE A 117 2.25 -6.50 -11.76
N ILE A 118 1.64 -6.54 -10.60
CA ILE A 118 0.24 -6.14 -10.38
C ILE A 118 0.11 -5.26 -9.16
N LEU A 119 -0.90 -4.36 -9.19
CA LEU A 119 -1.30 -3.59 -8.02
C LEU A 119 -2.26 -4.44 -7.18
N ARG A 120 -1.73 -5.07 -6.16
CA ARG A 120 -2.47 -6.01 -5.34
C ARG A 120 -3.11 -5.35 -4.14
N ALA A 121 -4.38 -5.65 -3.93
CA ALA A 121 -5.14 -5.24 -2.76
C ALA A 121 -4.90 -6.23 -1.61
N ILE A 122 -4.59 -5.68 -0.44
CA ILE A 122 -4.40 -6.39 0.83
C ILE A 122 -5.39 -5.79 1.81
N ASP A 123 -6.40 -6.54 2.19
CA ASP A 123 -7.45 -6.08 3.08
C ASP A 123 -6.95 -6.01 4.52
N LEU A 124 -7.33 -4.94 5.20
CA LEU A 124 -6.99 -4.67 6.59
C LEU A 124 -8.28 -4.56 7.43
N PRO A 125 -8.23 -4.81 8.74
CA PRO A 125 -9.31 -4.40 9.61
C PRO A 125 -9.46 -2.88 9.54
N SER A 126 -10.63 -2.37 9.83
CA SER A 126 -10.92 -0.93 9.80
C SER A 126 -10.03 -0.18 10.80
N ILE A 127 -8.94 0.42 10.34
CA ILE A 127 -7.93 1.07 11.17
C ILE A 127 -8.22 2.57 11.22
N PRO A 128 -8.59 3.14 12.37
CA PRO A 128 -8.74 4.57 12.48
C PRO A 128 -7.39 5.26 12.35
N VAL A 129 -7.32 6.23 11.46
CA VAL A 129 -6.15 7.10 11.27
C VAL A 129 -6.59 8.55 11.38
N THR A 130 -5.69 9.40 11.86
CA THR A 130 -5.92 10.84 12.01
C THR A 130 -4.79 11.59 11.32
N ASP A 131 -5.14 12.67 10.64
CA ASP A 131 -4.18 13.55 9.96
C ASP A 131 -3.17 12.79 9.08
N GLU A 132 -1.89 12.95 9.31
CA GLU A 132 -0.84 12.25 8.58
C GLU A 132 -0.62 10.84 9.16
N PHE A 133 -0.44 9.87 8.27
CA PHE A 133 -0.09 8.50 8.64
C PHE A 133 0.81 7.86 7.58
N TYR A 134 1.48 6.78 7.97
CA TYR A 134 2.39 6.04 7.12
C TYR A 134 1.90 4.62 6.92
N VAL A 135 1.99 4.14 5.69
CA VAL A 135 1.93 2.72 5.35
C VAL A 135 3.34 2.28 5.01
N ILE A 136 3.83 1.25 5.68
CA ILE A 136 5.17 0.70 5.50
C ILE A 136 5.02 -0.75 5.09
N PHE A 137 5.62 -1.09 3.96
CA PHE A 137 5.65 -2.45 3.43
C PHE A 137 7.09 -2.97 3.52
N TYR A 138 7.26 -4.18 4.02
CA TYR A 138 8.57 -4.83 4.16
C TYR A 138 8.56 -6.12 3.36
N ASP A 139 9.40 -6.20 2.35
CA ASP A 139 9.53 -7.35 1.46
C ASP A 139 10.74 -8.23 1.77
N ARG A 140 11.64 -7.78 2.63
CA ARG A 140 12.90 -8.47 3.00
C ARG A 140 13.82 -8.76 1.81
N GLY A 141 13.67 -8.08 0.69
CA GLY A 141 14.40 -8.38 -0.54
C GLY A 141 13.91 -9.61 -1.29
N SER A 142 12.77 -10.18 -0.89
CA SER A 142 12.23 -11.42 -1.47
C SER A 142 11.39 -11.19 -2.72
N MET A 143 11.11 -9.92 -3.06
CA MET A 143 10.29 -9.55 -4.21
C MET A 143 10.70 -8.19 -4.79
N PHE A 144 10.03 -7.81 -5.85
CA PHE A 144 10.20 -6.51 -6.50
C PHE A 144 9.01 -5.61 -6.17
N ILE A 145 9.28 -4.36 -5.80
CA ILE A 145 8.29 -3.32 -5.57
C ILE A 145 8.32 -2.31 -6.70
N GLY A 146 7.14 -1.90 -7.16
CA GLY A 146 7.00 -0.87 -8.19
C GLY A 146 7.31 0.52 -7.65
N MET A 147 8.07 1.30 -8.41
CA MET A 147 8.31 2.72 -8.14
C MET A 147 8.17 3.54 -9.42
N GLU A 148 7.68 4.76 -9.28
CA GLU A 148 7.60 5.77 -10.32
C GLU A 148 8.78 6.73 -10.19
N LEU A 149 9.50 6.96 -11.30
CA LEU A 149 10.70 7.80 -11.33
C LEU A 149 10.43 9.29 -11.60
N GLU A 150 9.19 9.63 -11.94
CA GLU A 150 8.78 10.98 -12.30
C GLU A 150 7.71 11.49 -11.33
N ASN A 151 7.57 12.82 -11.25
CA ASN A 151 6.53 13.47 -10.45
C ASN A 151 6.54 13.12 -8.95
N SER A 152 7.73 12.95 -8.37
CA SER A 152 7.85 12.64 -6.94
C SER A 152 7.13 13.70 -6.10
N THR A 153 6.33 13.23 -5.15
CA THR A 153 5.62 14.09 -4.18
C THR A 153 6.43 14.35 -2.92
N GLY A 154 7.60 13.69 -2.76
CA GLY A 154 8.43 13.76 -1.55
C GLY A 154 7.83 12.99 -0.36
N ASN A 155 6.84 12.12 -0.59
CA ASN A 155 6.16 11.35 0.45
C ASN A 155 6.55 9.86 0.46
N SER A 156 7.64 9.51 -0.20
CA SER A 156 8.20 8.16 -0.24
C SER A 156 9.53 8.08 0.50
N TYR A 157 9.67 7.07 1.34
CA TYR A 157 10.80 6.91 2.25
C TYR A 157 11.24 5.45 2.30
N PHE A 158 12.47 5.20 2.71
CA PHE A 158 12.82 3.98 3.41
C PHE A 158 12.61 4.19 4.91
N TYR A 159 11.97 3.26 5.56
CA TYR A 159 11.86 3.25 7.01
C TYR A 159 12.82 2.22 7.60
N ASP A 160 13.78 2.70 8.37
CA ASP A 160 14.67 1.85 9.17
C ASP A 160 14.01 1.56 10.52
N SER A 161 13.59 0.32 10.73
CA SER A 161 12.90 -0.09 11.96
C SER A 161 13.84 -0.21 13.15
N VAL A 162 15.15 -0.35 12.93
CA VAL A 162 16.16 -0.47 14.00
C VAL A 162 16.41 0.89 14.65
N TYR A 163 16.54 1.92 13.83
CA TYR A 163 16.76 3.29 14.29
C TYR A 163 15.47 4.11 14.39
N SER A 164 14.34 3.56 13.91
CA SER A 164 13.05 4.26 13.81
C SER A 164 13.16 5.55 13.00
N GLU A 165 13.85 5.51 11.87
CA GLU A 165 14.18 6.65 11.04
C GLU A 165 13.54 6.53 9.64
N LEU A 166 13.06 7.66 9.12
CA LEU A 166 12.58 7.81 7.75
C LEU A 166 13.66 8.45 6.90
N LEU A 167 14.13 7.74 5.89
CA LEU A 167 15.15 8.19 4.95
C LEU A 167 14.48 8.50 3.61
N PRO A 168 14.56 9.74 3.08
CA PRO A 168 14.05 10.04 1.74
C PRO A 168 14.64 9.10 0.69
N VAL A 169 13.80 8.65 -0.25
CA VAL A 169 14.28 7.74 -1.32
C VAL A 169 14.75 8.58 -2.50
N GLU A 170 16.04 8.50 -2.76
CA GLU A 170 16.69 9.17 -3.86
C GLU A 170 17.59 8.20 -4.62
N PHE A 171 17.49 8.19 -5.95
CA PHE A 171 18.36 7.42 -6.82
C PHE A 171 19.23 8.36 -7.63
N THR A 172 20.52 8.10 -7.61
CA THR A 172 21.48 8.83 -8.45
C THR A 172 21.87 7.92 -9.62
N ASP A 173 21.61 8.40 -10.83
CA ASP A 173 21.97 7.70 -12.07
C ASP A 173 23.47 7.83 -12.40
N GLN A 174 23.89 7.17 -13.48
CA GLN A 174 25.28 7.21 -13.96
C GLN A 174 25.73 8.60 -14.43
N SER A 175 24.79 9.51 -14.71
CA SER A 175 25.05 10.92 -15.06
C SER A 175 25.15 11.83 -13.85
N ASN A 176 25.11 11.30 -12.64
CA ASN A 176 25.10 12.03 -11.37
C ASN A 176 23.82 12.85 -11.15
N THR A 177 22.74 12.47 -11.82
CA THR A 177 21.41 13.10 -11.59
C THR A 177 20.68 12.35 -10.50
N THR A 178 20.33 13.05 -9.43
CA THR A 178 19.53 12.50 -8.33
C THR A 178 18.05 12.70 -8.60
N THR A 179 17.29 11.62 -8.52
CA THR A 179 15.84 11.62 -8.73
C THR A 179 15.14 11.02 -7.50
N SER A 180 14.21 11.76 -6.93
CA SER A 180 13.28 11.22 -5.93
C SER A 180 12.19 10.42 -6.60
N ILE A 181 11.62 9.44 -5.91
CA ILE A 181 10.63 8.50 -6.47
C ILE A 181 9.30 8.52 -5.70
N ASN A 182 8.29 7.91 -6.28
CA ASN A 182 7.09 7.52 -5.56
C ASN A 182 7.00 5.98 -5.50
N TRP A 183 6.89 5.42 -4.29
CA TRP A 183 6.51 4.02 -4.16
C TRP A 183 5.08 3.81 -4.63
N LEU A 184 4.83 2.74 -5.37
CA LEU A 184 3.50 2.37 -5.83
C LEU A 184 2.73 1.62 -4.72
N ILE A 185 2.57 2.31 -3.60
CA ILE A 185 1.80 1.88 -2.44
C ILE A 185 0.65 2.88 -2.27
N ARG A 186 -0.58 2.39 -2.15
CA ARG A 186 -1.78 3.19 -2.02
C ARG A 186 -2.57 2.80 -0.79
N ALA A 187 -3.23 3.76 -0.16
CA ALA A 187 -4.13 3.56 0.97
C ALA A 187 -5.59 3.72 0.52
N VAL A 188 -6.47 2.82 0.94
CA VAL A 188 -7.89 2.83 0.57
C VAL A 188 -8.74 2.74 1.83
N GLY A 189 -9.74 3.60 1.94
CA GLY A 189 -10.60 3.67 3.12
C GLY A 189 -11.82 4.57 2.95
N GLU A 190 -12.53 4.78 4.03
CA GLU A 190 -13.79 5.54 4.10
C GLU A 190 -13.91 6.34 5.40
#